data_bf12b1f504a8710ede1e5cfa3e7d1e6f
#
_entry.id   bf12b1f504a8710ede1e5cfa3e7d1e6f
#
_cell.length_a   1.000
_cell.length_b   1.000
_cell.length_c   1.000
_cell.angle_alpha   90.00
_cell.angle_beta   90.00
_cell.angle_gamma   90.00
#
_symmetry.space_group_name_H-M   'P 1'
#
loop_
_entity.id
_entity.type
_entity.pdbx_description
1 polymer ?
#
loop_
_entity_poly.entity_id
_entity_poly.type
_entity_poly.pdbx_seq_one_letter_code
_entity_poly.pdbx_strand_id
1 'polypeptide(L)'
;MIKVLMVCHGNICRSTMAQSVFTHIVKKRGLEDCFEIDSAATSREEIGCLPHYGTVNKLRQVGIPVVPHRARQMTKMDYEYYDYLIGMDSANIRNMNRIVGNDADGKIYKLPSFAGKGSDIADPWYTGNFDETYRDVVEGCEAFLKYLLENGEV
;
A
#
# COMPACT_ATOMS: atom_id res chain seq x y z
N MET A 1 -8.90 13.88 8.51
CA MET A 1 -8.62 13.01 7.37
C MET A 1 -7.34 12.21 7.60
N ILE A 2 -7.41 10.93 7.41
CA ILE A 2 -6.26 10.03 7.58
C ILE A 2 -5.55 9.90 6.23
N LYS A 3 -4.25 10.18 6.19
CA LYS A 3 -3.45 10.18 4.97
C LYS A 3 -2.57 8.94 4.96
N VAL A 4 -2.74 8.10 3.93
CA VAL A 4 -2.12 6.77 3.81
C VAL A 4 -1.33 6.68 2.51
N LEU A 5 -0.08 6.24 2.61
CA LEU A 5 0.77 5.97 1.45
C LEU A 5 1.16 4.50 1.44
N MET A 6 0.73 3.78 0.40
CA MET A 6 1.13 2.39 0.17
C MET A 6 2.44 2.37 -0.62
N VAL A 7 3.42 1.61 -0.17
CA VAL A 7 4.78 1.64 -0.74
C VAL A 7 5.26 0.24 -1.09
N CYS A 8 5.85 0.08 -2.27
CA CYS A 8 6.59 -1.12 -2.64
C CYS A 8 7.82 -0.73 -3.46
N HIS A 9 8.54 -1.71 -4.00
CA HIS A 9 9.79 -1.42 -4.73
C HIS A 9 9.56 -0.56 -5.97
N GLY A 10 8.67 -0.99 -6.87
CA GLY A 10 8.46 -0.36 -8.18
C GLY A 10 7.22 0.51 -8.31
N ASN A 11 6.28 0.41 -7.40
CA ASN A 11 4.98 1.11 -7.44
C ASN A 11 4.16 0.76 -8.70
N ILE A 12 4.22 -0.48 -9.13
CA ILE A 12 3.40 -0.96 -10.26
C ILE A 12 2.58 -2.21 -9.93
N CYS A 13 2.96 -3.00 -8.93
CA CYS A 13 2.25 -4.24 -8.56
C CYS A 13 1.57 -4.14 -7.19
N ARG A 14 2.32 -4.34 -6.12
CA ARG A 14 1.76 -4.49 -4.76
C ARG A 14 1.17 -3.21 -4.20
N SER A 15 1.88 -2.10 -4.29
CA SER A 15 1.40 -0.84 -3.71
C SER A 15 0.22 -0.26 -4.47
N THR A 16 0.17 -0.41 -5.79
CA THR A 16 -0.97 0.01 -6.58
C THR A 16 -2.19 -0.87 -6.31
N MET A 17 -1.97 -2.17 -6.12
CA MET A 17 -3.05 -3.07 -5.72
C MET A 17 -3.59 -2.69 -4.33
N ALA A 18 -2.72 -2.44 -3.37
CA ALA A 18 -3.12 -2.05 -2.02
C ALA A 18 -3.87 -0.71 -2.02
N GLN A 19 -3.44 0.25 -2.83
CA GLN A 19 -4.13 1.52 -2.99
C GLN A 19 -5.56 1.32 -3.49
N SER A 20 -5.75 0.53 -4.54
CA SER A 20 -7.07 0.27 -5.11
C SER A 20 -7.95 -0.54 -4.17
N VAL A 21 -7.39 -1.57 -3.53
CA VAL A 21 -8.13 -2.42 -2.58
C VAL A 21 -8.57 -1.60 -1.37
N PHE A 22 -7.68 -0.84 -0.77
CA PHE A 22 -8.03 -0.06 0.42
C PHE A 22 -9.03 1.04 0.10
N THR A 23 -8.86 1.71 -1.04
CA THR A 23 -9.83 2.71 -1.51
C THR A 23 -11.22 2.09 -1.66
N HIS A 24 -11.30 0.89 -2.22
CA HIS A 24 -12.55 0.18 -2.41
C HIS A 24 -13.19 -0.22 -1.06
N ILE A 25 -12.38 -0.74 -0.14
CA ILE A 25 -12.85 -1.16 1.19
C ILE A 25 -13.46 0.02 1.95
N VAL A 26 -12.76 1.16 2.02
CA VAL A 26 -13.26 2.33 2.76
C VAL A 26 -14.49 2.94 2.09
N LYS A 27 -14.54 2.92 0.77
CA LYS A 27 -15.70 3.41 0.02
C LYS A 27 -16.94 2.58 0.30
N LYS A 28 -16.81 1.26 0.35
CA LYS A 28 -17.94 0.35 0.67
C LYS A 28 -18.46 0.58 2.08
N ARG A 29 -17.64 1.08 2.99
CA ARG A 29 -18.02 1.38 4.36
C ARG A 29 -18.53 2.82 4.53
N GLY A 30 -18.61 3.59 3.43
CA GLY A 30 -19.02 5.00 3.48
C GLY A 30 -18.00 5.91 4.15
N LEU A 31 -16.73 5.51 4.16
CA LEU A 31 -15.64 6.21 4.86
C LEU A 31 -14.67 6.91 3.90
N GLU A 32 -14.97 6.97 2.60
CA GLU A 32 -14.04 7.53 1.62
C GLU A 32 -13.64 8.97 1.91
N ASP A 33 -14.53 9.76 2.50
CA ASP A 33 -14.22 11.16 2.84
C ASP A 33 -13.30 11.29 4.05
N CYS A 34 -13.05 10.20 4.76
CA CYS A 34 -12.16 10.18 5.93
C CYS A 34 -10.70 9.91 5.54
N PHE A 35 -10.42 9.58 4.28
CA PHE A 35 -9.09 9.14 3.85
C PHE A 35 -8.58 9.88 2.63
N GLU A 36 -7.25 10.07 2.60
CA GLU A 36 -6.50 10.41 1.40
C GLU A 36 -5.50 9.27 1.19
N ILE A 37 -5.61 8.55 0.07
CA ILE A 37 -4.86 7.32 -0.19
C ILE A 37 -4.07 7.46 -1.48
N ASP A 38 -2.76 7.21 -1.41
CA ASP A 38 -1.88 7.23 -2.57
C ASP A 38 -0.88 6.08 -2.47
N SER A 39 0.00 5.96 -3.45
CA SER A 39 1.06 4.96 -3.45
C SER A 39 2.34 5.51 -4.08
N ALA A 40 3.47 4.90 -3.73
CA ALA A 40 4.78 5.30 -4.21
C ALA A 40 5.76 4.13 -4.22
N ALA A 41 6.90 4.33 -4.85
CA ALA A 41 8.00 3.36 -4.93
C ALA A 41 9.15 3.76 -4.02
N THR A 42 9.92 2.78 -3.57
CA THR A 42 11.23 3.06 -2.97
C THR A 42 12.29 3.30 -4.05
N SER A 43 12.12 2.74 -5.25
CA SER A 43 13.08 2.85 -6.35
C SER A 43 12.63 3.83 -7.43
N ARG A 44 13.53 4.08 -8.41
CA ARG A 44 13.25 4.91 -9.58
C ARG A 44 12.99 4.09 -10.83
N GLU A 45 13.01 2.76 -10.72
CA GLU A 45 13.04 1.87 -11.88
C GLU A 45 11.84 2.02 -12.80
N GLU A 46 10.66 2.30 -12.25
CA GLU A 46 9.40 2.31 -12.99
C GLU A 46 8.71 3.68 -12.99
N ILE A 47 9.40 4.76 -12.69
CA ILE A 47 8.81 6.10 -12.63
C ILE A 47 8.02 6.39 -13.91
N GLY A 48 6.77 6.82 -13.75
CA GLY A 48 5.87 7.17 -14.84
C GLY A 48 5.07 6.01 -15.40
N CYS A 49 5.38 4.76 -15.01
CA CYS A 49 4.65 3.58 -15.49
C CYS A 49 3.28 3.46 -14.86
N LEU A 50 2.34 2.93 -15.63
CA LEU A 50 1.01 2.57 -15.15
C LEU A 50 1.08 1.29 -14.31
N PRO A 51 0.04 0.97 -13.51
CA PRO A 51 -0.01 -0.30 -12.80
C PRO A 51 0.20 -1.49 -13.76
N HIS A 52 0.91 -2.49 -13.28
CA HIS A 52 1.21 -3.69 -14.05
C HIS A 52 -0.09 -4.38 -14.50
N TYR A 53 -0.09 -4.95 -15.70
CA TYR A 53 -1.29 -5.59 -16.25
C TYR A 53 -1.83 -6.72 -15.35
N GLY A 54 -0.96 -7.45 -14.64
CA GLY A 54 -1.38 -8.50 -13.71
C GLY A 54 -2.19 -7.95 -12.54
N THR A 55 -1.80 -6.80 -12.00
CA THR A 55 -2.57 -6.09 -10.97
C THR A 55 -3.91 -5.63 -11.53
N VAL A 56 -3.89 -5.00 -12.69
CA VAL A 56 -5.12 -4.49 -13.34
C VAL A 56 -6.08 -5.65 -13.62
N ASN A 57 -5.60 -6.74 -14.19
CA ASN A 57 -6.42 -7.90 -14.51
C ASN A 57 -7.03 -8.53 -13.25
N LYS A 58 -6.23 -8.66 -12.18
CA LYS A 58 -6.73 -9.22 -10.93
C LYS A 58 -7.81 -8.35 -10.30
N LEU A 59 -7.60 -7.04 -10.25
CA LEU A 59 -8.59 -6.11 -9.71
C LEU A 59 -9.90 -6.14 -10.52
N ARG A 60 -9.81 -6.19 -11.83
CA ARG A 60 -10.99 -6.31 -12.70
C ARG A 60 -11.73 -7.62 -12.46
N GLN A 61 -10.99 -8.72 -12.32
CA GLN A 61 -11.56 -10.04 -12.07
C GLN A 61 -12.40 -10.06 -10.79
N VAL A 62 -11.95 -9.37 -9.75
CA VAL A 62 -12.63 -9.34 -8.45
C VAL A 62 -13.59 -8.15 -8.31
N GLY A 63 -13.76 -7.33 -9.34
CA GLY A 63 -14.72 -6.23 -9.34
C GLY A 63 -14.28 -4.99 -8.58
N ILE A 64 -12.98 -4.80 -8.39
CA ILE A 64 -12.44 -3.61 -7.71
C ILE A 64 -11.97 -2.60 -8.76
N PRO A 65 -12.51 -1.36 -8.76
CA PRO A 65 -12.04 -0.33 -9.68
C PRO A 65 -10.57 -0.02 -9.48
N VAL A 66 -9.83 0.06 -10.59
CA VAL A 66 -8.41 0.43 -10.56
C VAL A 66 -8.31 1.94 -10.38
N VAL A 67 -7.63 2.37 -9.32
CA VAL A 67 -7.36 3.80 -9.12
C VAL A 67 -6.31 4.25 -10.15
N PRO A 68 -6.58 5.27 -10.97
CA PRO A 68 -5.59 5.79 -11.91
C PRO A 68 -4.34 6.25 -11.17
N HIS A 69 -3.17 5.77 -11.63
CA HIS A 69 -1.91 6.06 -10.96
C HIS A 69 -0.74 5.90 -11.92
N ARG A 70 0.29 6.72 -11.72
CA ARG A 70 1.60 6.53 -12.37
C ARG A 70 2.65 6.42 -11.28
N ALA A 71 3.57 5.47 -11.44
CA ALA A 71 4.61 5.22 -10.45
C ALA A 71 5.43 6.48 -10.18
N ARG A 72 5.65 6.77 -8.90
CA ARG A 72 6.50 7.86 -8.43
C ARG A 72 7.37 7.37 -7.28
N GLN A 73 8.50 8.02 -7.05
CA GLN A 73 9.35 7.66 -5.91
C GLN A 73 8.91 8.38 -4.65
N MET A 74 8.89 7.65 -3.54
CA MET A 74 8.69 8.20 -2.20
C MET A 74 9.83 9.17 -1.84
N THR A 75 9.50 10.26 -1.14
CA THR A 75 10.47 11.26 -0.70
C THR A 75 10.33 11.52 0.80
N LYS A 76 11.27 12.28 1.36
CA LYS A 76 11.19 12.72 2.76
C LYS A 76 9.94 13.54 3.04
N MET A 77 9.46 14.29 2.05
CA MET A 77 8.24 15.09 2.20
C MET A 77 7.01 14.21 2.38
N ASP A 78 6.99 13.02 1.80
CA ASP A 78 5.91 12.06 2.01
C ASP A 78 5.83 11.65 3.49
N TYR A 79 6.96 11.50 4.14
CA TYR A 79 6.98 11.15 5.57
C TYR A 79 6.29 12.20 6.43
N GLU A 80 6.46 13.45 6.10
CA GLU A 80 5.82 14.55 6.84
C GLU A 80 4.34 14.67 6.52
N TYR A 81 3.97 14.42 5.27
CA TYR A 81 2.61 14.59 4.80
C TYR A 81 1.66 13.47 5.22
N TYR A 82 2.11 12.21 5.12
CA TYR A 82 1.25 11.05 5.39
C TYR A 82 1.30 10.66 6.86
N ASP A 83 0.18 10.13 7.36
CA ASP A 83 0.06 9.62 8.73
C ASP A 83 0.56 8.18 8.82
N TYR A 84 0.35 7.40 7.75
CA TYR A 84 0.74 6.00 7.66
C TYR A 84 1.47 5.78 6.34
N LEU A 85 2.69 5.24 6.42
CA LEU A 85 3.49 4.85 5.26
C LEU A 85 3.70 3.34 5.38
N ILE A 86 3.06 2.59 4.47
CA ILE A 86 2.90 1.15 4.62
C ILE A 86 3.61 0.41 3.51
N GLY A 87 4.67 -0.33 3.86
CA GLY A 87 5.41 -1.19 2.95
C GLY A 87 4.84 -2.60 2.91
N MET A 88 5.24 -3.36 1.91
CA MET A 88 4.73 -4.71 1.65
C MET A 88 5.65 -5.81 2.16
N ASP A 89 6.94 -5.54 2.26
CA ASP A 89 7.93 -6.50 2.73
C ASP A 89 9.04 -5.82 3.53
N SER A 90 9.92 -6.63 4.12
CA SER A 90 11.01 -6.11 4.95
C SER A 90 12.01 -5.27 4.18
N ALA A 91 12.24 -5.57 2.90
CA ALA A 91 13.11 -4.77 2.03
C ALA A 91 12.52 -3.38 1.79
N ASN A 92 11.19 -3.30 1.60
CA ASN A 92 10.49 -2.01 1.49
C ASN A 92 10.71 -1.19 2.75
N ILE A 93 10.54 -1.79 3.92
CA ILE A 93 10.71 -1.10 5.21
C ILE A 93 12.13 -0.54 5.35
N ARG A 94 13.15 -1.34 5.03
CA ARG A 94 14.55 -0.88 5.09
C ARG A 94 14.80 0.30 4.16
N ASN A 95 14.29 0.22 2.94
CA ASN A 95 14.48 1.28 1.94
C ASN A 95 13.69 2.54 2.28
N MET A 96 12.48 2.39 2.84
CA MET A 96 11.70 3.53 3.33
C MET A 96 12.45 4.26 4.45
N ASN A 97 13.00 3.53 5.42
CA ASN A 97 13.79 4.11 6.50
C ASN A 97 15.04 4.82 5.97
N ARG A 98 15.67 4.28 4.92
CA ARG A 98 16.82 4.92 4.29
C ARG A 98 16.44 6.24 3.64
N ILE A 99 15.29 6.30 2.98
CA ILE A 99 14.81 7.52 2.33
C ILE A 99 14.53 8.62 3.36
N VAL A 100 13.84 8.28 4.46
CA VAL A 100 13.46 9.28 5.47
C VAL A 100 14.58 9.57 6.47
N GLY A 101 15.56 8.70 6.59
CA GLY A 101 16.68 8.85 7.50
C GLY A 101 16.42 8.27 8.90
N ASN A 102 15.24 8.48 9.45
CA ASN A 102 14.85 7.97 10.76
C ASN A 102 13.32 8.08 10.92
N ASP A 103 12.68 6.99 11.31
CA ASP A 103 11.25 6.96 11.59
C ASP A 103 10.96 7.42 13.03
N ALA A 104 11.26 8.70 13.30
CA ALA A 104 11.13 9.26 14.64
C ALA A 104 9.67 9.27 15.14
N ASP A 105 8.71 9.41 14.23
CA ASP A 105 7.28 9.52 14.58
C ASP A 105 6.55 8.18 14.53
N GLY A 106 7.23 7.10 14.20
CA GLY A 106 6.63 5.77 14.16
C GLY A 106 5.53 5.61 13.10
N LYS A 107 5.74 6.15 11.91
CA LYS A 107 4.74 6.15 10.83
C LYS A 107 4.90 5.01 9.83
N ILE A 108 6.04 4.30 9.85
CA ILE A 108 6.36 3.26 8.87
C ILE A 108 5.91 1.90 9.39
N TYR A 109 5.07 1.22 8.62
CA TYR A 109 4.50 -0.07 8.96
C TYR A 109 4.63 -1.05 7.80
N LYS A 110 4.63 -2.34 8.10
CA LYS A 110 4.48 -3.39 7.08
C LYS A 110 3.03 -3.85 7.09
N LEU A 111 2.39 -3.91 5.93
CA LEU A 111 0.95 -4.19 5.83
C LEU A 111 0.51 -5.46 6.58
N PRO A 112 1.20 -6.62 6.44
CA PRO A 112 0.80 -7.82 7.18
C PRO A 112 0.84 -7.69 8.69
N SER A 113 1.60 -6.72 9.25
CA SER A 113 1.70 -6.54 10.70
C SER A 113 0.36 -6.17 11.34
N PHE A 114 -0.54 -5.52 10.59
CA PHE A 114 -1.87 -5.20 11.10
C PHE A 114 -2.72 -6.45 11.32
N ALA A 115 -2.43 -7.52 10.61
CA ALA A 115 -3.07 -8.83 10.78
C ALA A 115 -2.31 -9.73 11.78
N GLY A 116 -1.35 -9.17 12.52
CA GLY A 116 -0.55 -9.91 13.49
C GLY A 116 0.50 -10.81 12.86
N LYS A 117 0.85 -10.59 11.59
CA LYS A 117 1.81 -11.42 10.84
C LYS A 117 3.13 -10.71 10.64
N GLY A 118 4.24 -11.42 10.85
CA GLY A 118 5.58 -10.94 10.55
C GLY A 118 6.03 -11.23 9.12
N SER A 119 5.20 -11.90 8.33
CA SER A 119 5.53 -12.31 6.96
C SER A 119 5.53 -11.13 5.99
N ASP A 120 6.11 -11.36 4.82
CA ASP A 120 6.12 -10.41 3.71
C ASP A 120 5.01 -10.74 2.72
N ILE A 121 4.55 -9.72 1.98
CA ILE A 121 3.73 -9.94 0.80
C ILE A 121 4.67 -10.22 -0.37
N ALA A 122 4.55 -11.40 -0.97
CA ALA A 122 5.41 -11.80 -2.09
C ALA A 122 5.23 -10.87 -3.28
N ASP A 123 6.35 -10.56 -3.96
CA ASP A 123 6.32 -9.70 -5.13
C ASP A 123 5.88 -10.51 -6.37
N PRO A 124 4.71 -10.21 -6.94
CA PRO A 124 4.19 -10.98 -8.07
C PRO A 124 4.97 -10.77 -9.36
N TRP A 125 5.83 -9.76 -9.42
CA TRP A 125 6.78 -9.59 -10.51
C TRP A 125 7.68 -10.81 -10.65
N TYR A 126 8.08 -11.41 -9.49
CA TYR A 126 8.95 -12.59 -9.47
C TYR A 126 8.17 -13.89 -9.44
N THR A 127 7.08 -13.97 -8.67
CA THR A 127 6.31 -15.20 -8.50
C THR A 127 5.33 -15.44 -9.63
N GLY A 128 4.86 -14.38 -10.28
CA GLY A 128 3.75 -14.46 -11.24
C GLY A 128 2.40 -14.75 -10.59
N ASN A 129 2.34 -14.83 -9.26
CA ASN A 129 1.13 -15.25 -8.54
C ASN A 129 0.39 -14.04 -7.96
N PHE A 130 -0.43 -13.41 -8.79
CA PHE A 130 -1.26 -12.26 -8.39
C PHE A 130 -2.42 -12.65 -7.46
N ASP A 131 -2.83 -13.91 -7.47
CA ASP A 131 -3.89 -14.39 -6.57
C ASP A 131 -3.40 -14.39 -5.12
N GLU A 132 -2.19 -14.89 -4.87
CA GLU A 132 -1.59 -14.87 -3.55
C GLU A 132 -1.37 -13.44 -3.05
N THR A 133 -0.81 -12.60 -3.90
CA THR A 133 -0.61 -11.17 -3.57
C THR A 133 -1.93 -10.51 -3.21
N TYR A 134 -2.97 -10.75 -3.99
CA TYR A 134 -4.29 -10.18 -3.73
C TYR A 134 -4.85 -10.61 -2.37
N ARG A 135 -4.77 -11.90 -2.05
CA ARG A 135 -5.24 -12.41 -0.75
C ARG A 135 -4.53 -11.73 0.41
N ASP A 136 -3.20 -11.60 0.33
CA ASP A 136 -2.40 -10.99 1.37
C ASP A 136 -2.68 -9.49 1.50
N VAL A 137 -2.86 -8.80 0.36
CA VAL A 137 -3.20 -7.37 0.34
C VAL A 137 -4.57 -7.13 0.96
N VAL A 138 -5.58 -7.93 0.59
CA VAL A 138 -6.93 -7.79 1.16
C VAL A 138 -6.91 -8.01 2.67
N GLU A 139 -6.26 -9.09 3.12
CA GLU A 139 -6.14 -9.38 4.54
C GLU A 139 -5.49 -8.22 5.30
N GLY A 140 -4.40 -7.70 4.78
CA GLY A 140 -3.69 -6.58 5.40
C GLY A 140 -4.52 -5.31 5.42
N CYS A 141 -5.19 -4.99 4.31
CA CYS A 141 -6.02 -3.78 4.21
C CYS A 141 -7.23 -3.84 5.14
N GLU A 142 -7.90 -4.99 5.23
CA GLU A 142 -9.03 -5.16 6.15
C GLU A 142 -8.57 -5.06 7.60
N ALA A 143 -7.44 -5.67 7.95
CA ALA A 143 -6.86 -5.58 9.28
C ALA A 143 -6.45 -4.14 9.62
N PHE A 144 -5.92 -3.41 8.66
CA PHE A 144 -5.54 -2.01 8.85
C PHE A 144 -6.77 -1.14 9.15
N LEU A 145 -7.85 -1.30 8.39
CA LEU A 145 -9.07 -0.55 8.67
C LEU A 145 -9.64 -0.91 10.05
N LYS A 146 -9.63 -2.19 10.40
CA LYS A 146 -10.06 -2.64 11.74
C LYS A 146 -9.23 -1.97 12.84
N TYR A 147 -7.91 -1.92 12.66
CA TYR A 147 -7.00 -1.24 13.59
C TYR A 147 -7.39 0.23 13.78
N LEU A 148 -7.66 0.94 12.68
CA LEU A 148 -8.05 2.35 12.75
C LEU A 148 -9.38 2.55 13.47
N LEU A 149 -10.36 1.67 13.23
CA LEU A 149 -11.67 1.72 13.89
C LEU A 149 -11.55 1.42 15.38
N GLU A 150 -10.79 0.41 15.77
CA GLU A 150 -10.58 0.03 17.16
C GLU A 150 -9.85 1.10 17.97
N ASN A 151 -8.99 1.88 17.30
CA ASN A 151 -8.24 2.97 17.96
C ASN A 151 -8.95 4.33 17.86
N GLY A 152 -10.16 4.35 17.34
CA GLY A 152 -10.96 5.58 17.26
C GLY A 152 -10.41 6.62 16.29
N GLU A 153 -9.60 6.23 15.31
CA GLU A 153 -9.03 7.17 14.34
C GLU A 153 -9.99 7.47 13.19
N VAL A 154 -10.95 6.59 13.02
CA VAL A 154 -12.01 6.77 12.02
C VAL A 154 -13.34 6.19 12.47
#